data_ea99527b7579a0be4204d00b3b13be3c
#
_entry.id   ea99527b7579a0be4204d00b3b13be3c
#
_cell.length_a   1.000
_cell.length_b   1.000
_cell.length_c   1.000
_cell.angle_alpha   90.00
_cell.angle_beta   90.00
_cell.angle_gamma   90.00
#
_symmetry.space_group_name_H-M   'P 1'
#
loop_
_entity.id
_entity.type
_entity.pdbx_description
1 polymer ?
#
loop_
_entity_poly.entity_id
_entity_poly.type
_entity_poly.pdbx_seq_one_letter_code
_entity_poly.pdbx_strand_id
1 'polypeptide(L)'
;METADLSPPEATRENDDSGSMRGGVATLNIASHTPEADDTESLSGASTRTLVSSELPTLVPMAPMRPDLLHKEQFALVFGGVKTQSYSDPAAKGPGSHTIRSLAWNPTGQLIATGSADRTLRIWNPDRPNFRYSTDLRGHTGAIEKVLFSPVRDAELASCSADGTVRFWDVRSKTCVSRLDVGGEAFTMSWSADGSTMVVGKKDDTLIPISVKYPSAPTTHPDGIKALNLPSSTPGATTYTALDPHPQSVQTNATTFPWCMPTPEHPEQHIFVTTGEGKVKIMEYPSFDVVHTLNAHTSACLSIALAPTGRYLAVGGSDALISLWDTTDWICRRTLSSENGGAIRGVSWSFDGRFVVGACDELGCSGNGLEIFHAESGDSIYTIPTAGHNAGVSAVAWHPSRYWLAYSTTTDGPGSSNSGGLKIVGAAGGGL
;
A
#
# COMPACT_ATOMS: atom_id res chain seq x y z
N MET A 1 -9.78 3.76 -64.65
CA MET A 1 -10.93 2.90 -64.41
C MET A 1 -10.91 2.60 -62.91
N GLU A 2 -11.73 3.07 -62.07
CA GLU A 2 -12.84 4.01 -62.06
C GLU A 2 -12.99 4.44 -60.61
N THR A 3 -13.06 5.72 -60.42
CA THR A 3 -13.28 6.39 -59.12
C THR A 3 -14.73 6.23 -58.70
N ALA A 4 -15.02 5.99 -57.47
CA ALA A 4 -16.31 6.24 -56.83
C ALA A 4 -16.13 6.99 -55.53
N ASP A 5 -16.52 8.21 -55.60
CA ASP A 5 -16.75 9.25 -54.63
C ASP A 5 -18.07 9.01 -53.91
N LEU A 6 -18.17 9.09 -52.60
CA LEU A 6 -19.41 9.23 -51.87
C LEU A 6 -19.20 10.10 -50.60
N SER A 7 -19.67 11.35 -50.80
CA SER A 7 -19.84 12.33 -49.72
C SER A 7 -21.08 12.06 -48.87
N PRO A 8 -21.16 12.56 -47.62
CA PRO A 8 -22.27 12.34 -46.70
C PRO A 8 -23.41 13.37 -46.89
N PRO A 9 -24.65 13.06 -46.44
CA PRO A 9 -25.78 14.00 -46.56
C PRO A 9 -25.88 14.97 -45.39
N GLU A 10 -26.38 16.14 -45.75
CA GLU A 10 -26.62 17.33 -44.95
C GLU A 10 -27.71 17.18 -43.87
N ALA A 11 -27.56 18.01 -42.83
CA ALA A 11 -28.49 18.26 -41.77
C ALA A 11 -29.66 19.16 -42.23
N THR A 12 -30.87 18.79 -41.85
CA THR A 12 -32.04 19.69 -41.84
C THR A 12 -32.26 20.27 -40.44
N ARG A 13 -32.30 21.60 -40.41
CA ARG A 13 -32.77 22.42 -39.29
C ARG A 13 -34.27 22.52 -39.39
N GLU A 14 -34.98 22.42 -38.26
CA GLU A 14 -36.24 23.10 -38.04
C GLU A 14 -36.25 23.79 -36.69
N ASN A 15 -36.79 25.02 -36.73
CA ASN A 15 -36.85 26.01 -35.68
C ASN A 15 -38.17 25.96 -34.93
N ASP A 16 -38.16 26.68 -33.79
CA ASP A 16 -39.24 27.36 -33.07
C ASP A 16 -40.18 26.49 -32.20
N ASP A 17 -40.30 26.78 -30.93
CA ASP A 17 -41.07 27.93 -30.43
C ASP A 17 -40.88 28.15 -28.92
N SER A 18 -41.02 29.38 -28.52
CA SER A 18 -40.96 29.99 -27.24
C SER A 18 -42.07 29.62 -26.26
N GLY A 19 -41.77 29.44 -25.00
CA GLY A 19 -42.78 29.30 -23.94
C GLY A 19 -42.23 29.65 -22.56
N SER A 20 -42.22 30.94 -22.25
CA SER A 20 -42.00 31.48 -20.91
C SER A 20 -43.14 31.11 -19.96
N MET A 21 -42.82 30.54 -18.77
CA MET A 21 -43.71 30.68 -17.61
C MET A 21 -42.87 30.79 -16.32
N ARG A 22 -43.19 31.83 -15.59
CA ARG A 22 -42.73 32.27 -14.29
C ARG A 22 -43.28 31.40 -13.15
N GLY A 23 -42.52 31.23 -12.10
CA GLY A 23 -42.98 31.49 -10.74
C GLY A 23 -43.48 30.30 -9.93
N GLY A 24 -42.90 30.15 -8.75
CA GLY A 24 -43.55 29.43 -7.67
C GLY A 24 -42.54 28.96 -6.60
N VAL A 25 -42.13 29.87 -5.74
CA VAL A 25 -41.51 29.53 -4.45
C VAL A 25 -42.61 28.97 -3.55
N ALA A 26 -42.49 27.73 -3.13
CA ALA A 26 -43.37 27.15 -2.11
C ALA A 26 -42.53 26.87 -0.86
N THR A 27 -42.70 27.72 0.11
CA THR A 27 -42.27 27.53 1.50
C THR A 27 -43.21 26.52 2.15
N LEU A 28 -42.69 25.39 2.63
CA LEU A 28 -43.47 24.47 3.45
C LEU A 28 -43.08 24.62 4.91
N ASN A 29 -44.05 25.13 5.68
CA ASN A 29 -44.06 25.20 7.14
C ASN A 29 -44.14 23.78 7.73
N ILE A 30 -43.29 23.52 8.70
CA ILE A 30 -43.37 22.34 9.55
C ILE A 30 -44.31 22.64 10.72
N ALA A 31 -45.42 21.96 10.79
CA ALA A 31 -46.28 21.93 11.96
C ALA A 31 -46.04 20.63 12.72
N SER A 32 -45.71 20.80 13.99
CA SER A 32 -45.58 19.80 15.04
C SER A 32 -46.94 19.14 15.36
N HIS A 33 -47.00 17.82 15.31
CA HIS A 33 -48.02 17.05 16.04
C HIS A 33 -47.43 15.77 16.60
N THR A 34 -47.42 15.67 17.90
CA THR A 34 -47.38 14.43 18.66
C THR A 34 -48.74 13.80 18.69
N PRO A 35 -48.88 12.48 18.64
CA PRO A 35 -49.79 11.79 19.53
C PRO A 35 -49.19 10.58 20.25
N GLU A 36 -49.81 10.33 21.37
CA GLU A 36 -49.60 9.31 22.39
C GLU A 36 -49.70 7.87 21.90
N ALA A 37 -49.22 7.00 22.80
CA ALA A 37 -49.15 5.55 22.74
C ALA A 37 -50.49 4.86 22.54
N ASP A 38 -50.50 3.73 21.85
CA ASP A 38 -51.19 2.53 22.35
C ASP A 38 -50.64 1.22 21.70
N ASP A 39 -50.81 0.17 22.46
CA ASP A 39 -50.25 -1.14 22.48
C ASP A 39 -50.50 -2.08 21.26
N THR A 40 -49.62 -3.07 21.24
CA THR A 40 -49.78 -4.50 20.96
C THR A 40 -49.29 -5.10 19.66
N GLU A 41 -48.55 -6.16 19.89
CA GLU A 41 -48.34 -7.44 19.18
C GLU A 41 -47.18 -7.63 18.20
N SER A 42 -46.42 -8.58 18.69
CA SER A 42 -45.34 -9.36 18.14
C SER A 42 -45.46 -9.82 16.69
N LEU A 43 -44.34 -9.73 15.96
CA LEU A 43 -43.94 -10.72 14.95
C LEU A 43 -42.41 -10.71 14.82
N SER A 44 -41.88 -11.90 14.87
CA SER A 44 -40.48 -12.30 14.68
C SER A 44 -39.76 -11.55 13.55
N GLY A 45 -38.73 -10.79 13.91
CA GLY A 45 -37.92 -10.05 12.98
C GLY A 45 -36.49 -10.58 12.93
N ALA A 46 -35.97 -10.63 11.75
CA ALA A 46 -34.55 -10.74 11.51
C ALA A 46 -33.83 -9.53 12.13
N SER A 47 -32.96 -9.77 13.08
CA SER A 47 -32.15 -8.75 13.74
C SER A 47 -31.11 -8.25 12.73
N THR A 48 -31.39 -7.16 12.06
CA THR A 48 -30.39 -6.35 11.40
C THR A 48 -29.59 -5.67 12.52
N ARG A 49 -28.45 -6.24 12.88
CA ARG A 49 -27.48 -5.56 13.75
C ARG A 49 -27.03 -4.28 13.05
N THR A 50 -27.63 -3.17 13.42
CA THR A 50 -27.07 -1.85 13.12
C THR A 50 -25.82 -1.73 13.99
N LEU A 51 -24.64 -1.93 13.40
CA LEU A 51 -23.38 -1.74 14.09
C LEU A 51 -23.31 -0.28 14.54
N VAL A 52 -23.37 -0.09 15.85
CA VAL A 52 -23.15 1.21 16.47
C VAL A 52 -21.69 1.57 16.23
N SER A 53 -21.40 2.81 15.89
CA SER A 53 -20.07 3.37 15.60
C SER A 53 -18.98 3.07 16.65
N SER A 54 -19.33 2.50 17.81
CA SER A 54 -18.43 2.11 18.89
C SER A 54 -17.76 0.75 18.70
N GLU A 55 -18.15 -0.06 17.72
CA GLU A 55 -17.59 -1.40 17.49
C GLU A 55 -16.49 -1.45 16.42
N LEU A 56 -16.22 -0.33 15.72
CA LEU A 56 -15.11 -0.24 14.79
C LEU A 56 -13.79 -0.08 15.55
N PRO A 57 -12.71 -0.76 15.12
CA PRO A 57 -11.44 -0.71 15.82
C PRO A 57 -10.89 0.70 15.84
N THR A 58 -10.76 1.28 17.02
CA THR A 58 -10.04 2.54 17.21
C THR A 58 -8.55 2.22 17.15
N LEU A 59 -7.88 2.65 16.09
CA LEU A 59 -6.44 2.44 15.95
C LEU A 59 -5.67 3.34 16.93
N VAL A 60 -4.87 2.72 17.79
CA VAL A 60 -4.05 3.44 18.77
C VAL A 60 -2.82 4.04 18.07
N PRO A 61 -2.53 5.34 18.20
CA PRO A 61 -1.35 5.96 17.60
C PRO A 61 -0.05 5.35 18.12
N MET A 62 0.87 5.01 17.22
CA MET A 62 2.04 4.17 17.52
C MET A 62 3.34 4.89 17.89
N ALA A 63 3.41 6.22 17.98
CA ALA A 63 4.67 6.86 18.32
C ALA A 63 4.52 8.15 19.10
N PRO A 64 5.40 8.41 20.09
CA PRO A 64 5.51 9.72 20.70
C PRO A 64 5.98 10.74 19.66
N MET A 65 5.35 11.91 19.63
CA MET A 65 5.76 13.01 18.75
C MET A 65 7.22 13.39 19.00
N ARG A 66 8.03 13.37 17.94
CA ARG A 66 9.43 13.83 17.99
C ARG A 66 9.46 15.36 17.87
N PRO A 67 10.36 16.06 18.57
CA PRO A 67 10.42 17.53 18.54
C PRO A 67 10.86 18.14 17.20
N ASP A 68 11.46 17.33 16.30
CA ASP A 68 12.05 17.82 15.03
C ASP A 68 11.14 17.60 13.81
N LEU A 69 9.81 17.64 13.99
CA LEU A 69 8.87 17.44 12.88
C LEU A 69 8.82 18.65 11.97
N LEU A 70 8.95 18.42 10.66
CA LEU A 70 8.82 19.48 9.66
C LEU A 70 7.40 20.01 9.60
N HIS A 71 7.26 21.33 9.66
CA HIS A 71 6.01 22.01 9.37
C HIS A 71 5.78 22.07 7.85
N LYS A 72 4.52 22.12 7.44
CA LYS A 72 4.11 22.21 6.04
C LYS A 72 4.87 23.29 5.26
N GLU A 73 5.02 24.48 5.84
CA GLU A 73 5.66 25.63 5.21
C GLU A 73 7.18 25.46 5.04
N GLN A 74 7.80 24.64 5.89
CA GLN A 74 9.24 24.40 5.88
C GLN A 74 9.60 23.21 4.98
N PHE A 75 8.65 22.32 4.74
CA PHE A 75 8.90 21.05 4.03
C PHE A 75 9.50 21.28 2.65
N ALA A 76 8.90 22.14 1.85
CA ALA A 76 9.36 22.42 0.48
C ALA A 76 10.77 23.02 0.44
N LEU A 77 11.11 23.91 1.40
CA LEU A 77 12.44 24.49 1.50
C LEU A 77 13.51 23.47 1.86
N VAL A 78 13.22 22.61 2.83
CA VAL A 78 14.15 21.57 3.29
C VAL A 78 14.29 20.50 2.20
N PHE A 79 13.18 20.01 1.68
CA PHE A 79 13.17 18.90 0.72
C PHE A 79 13.70 19.33 -0.65
N GLY A 80 13.49 20.58 -1.07
CA GLY A 80 14.03 21.15 -2.31
C GLY A 80 15.56 21.30 -2.33
N GLY A 81 16.19 21.41 -1.15
CA GLY A 81 17.65 21.45 -1.00
C GLY A 81 18.35 20.10 -0.99
N VAL A 82 17.57 19.00 -0.96
CA VAL A 82 18.10 17.64 -0.81
C VAL A 82 18.51 17.05 -2.15
N LYS A 83 19.64 16.34 -2.18
CA LYS A 83 20.12 15.68 -3.40
C LYS A 83 19.45 14.32 -3.59
N THR A 84 19.07 14.03 -4.84
CA THR A 84 18.63 12.69 -5.26
C THR A 84 19.84 11.81 -5.52
N GLN A 85 19.88 10.66 -4.84
CA GLN A 85 20.91 9.65 -5.04
C GLN A 85 20.36 8.50 -5.86
N SER A 86 21.09 8.10 -6.91
CA SER A 86 20.68 7.02 -7.82
C SER A 86 21.49 5.75 -7.54
N TYR A 87 20.77 4.63 -7.51
CA TYR A 87 21.30 3.29 -7.31
C TYR A 87 20.98 2.47 -8.56
N SER A 88 21.99 2.18 -9.36
CA SER A 88 21.79 1.42 -10.60
C SER A 88 22.59 0.13 -10.57
N ASP A 89 22.04 -0.91 -11.16
CA ASP A 89 22.74 -2.17 -11.40
C ASP A 89 23.41 -2.11 -12.77
N PRO A 90 24.75 -2.11 -12.84
CA PRO A 90 25.47 -2.10 -14.12
C PRO A 90 25.29 -3.39 -14.94
N ALA A 91 24.79 -4.46 -14.31
CA ALA A 91 24.42 -5.69 -15.02
C ALA A 91 23.05 -5.60 -15.70
N ALA A 92 22.27 -4.57 -15.38
CA ALA A 92 20.98 -4.27 -15.99
C ALA A 92 21.18 -3.85 -17.46
N LYS A 93 21.18 -4.81 -18.38
CA LYS A 93 21.36 -4.56 -19.81
C LYS A 93 20.05 -4.82 -20.54
N GLY A 94 19.48 -3.76 -21.08
CA GLY A 94 18.32 -3.80 -21.96
C GLY A 94 17.09 -3.04 -21.45
N PRO A 95 16.33 -2.42 -22.35
CA PRO A 95 15.13 -1.68 -22.00
C PRO A 95 14.06 -2.61 -21.41
N GLY A 96 13.47 -2.23 -20.29
CA GLY A 96 12.30 -2.89 -19.68
C GLY A 96 12.57 -4.15 -18.85
N SER A 97 13.78 -4.71 -18.85
CA SER A 97 14.06 -5.96 -18.13
C SER A 97 14.19 -5.79 -16.61
N HIS A 98 14.56 -4.61 -16.13
CA HIS A 98 14.86 -4.35 -14.71
C HIS A 98 13.86 -3.42 -14.04
N THR A 99 12.61 -3.43 -14.47
CA THR A 99 11.57 -2.64 -13.80
C THR A 99 11.40 -3.11 -12.36
N ILE A 100 11.74 -2.25 -11.41
CA ILE A 100 11.49 -2.49 -10.00
C ILE A 100 9.98 -2.39 -9.77
N ARG A 101 9.36 -3.47 -9.29
CA ARG A 101 7.92 -3.52 -9.02
C ARG A 101 7.57 -3.22 -7.57
N SER A 102 8.50 -3.44 -6.67
CA SER A 102 8.29 -3.22 -5.25
C SER A 102 9.57 -2.78 -4.55
N LEU A 103 9.42 -1.87 -3.60
CA LEU A 103 10.47 -1.48 -2.66
C LEU A 103 9.95 -1.58 -1.22
N ALA A 104 10.86 -1.88 -0.29
CA ALA A 104 10.56 -1.85 1.13
C ALA A 104 11.80 -1.47 1.94
N TRP A 105 11.61 -0.58 2.90
CA TRP A 105 12.60 -0.31 3.94
C TRP A 105 12.52 -1.36 5.04
N ASN A 106 13.64 -1.70 5.64
CA ASN A 106 13.61 -2.47 6.88
C ASN A 106 13.17 -1.56 8.05
N PRO A 107 12.70 -2.12 9.19
CA PRO A 107 12.19 -1.33 10.31
C PRO A 107 13.16 -0.29 10.87
N THR A 108 14.47 -0.55 10.78
CA THR A 108 15.50 0.38 11.24
C THR A 108 15.88 1.46 10.22
N GLY A 109 15.40 1.34 8.97
CA GLY A 109 15.74 2.25 7.88
C GLY A 109 17.18 2.13 7.33
N GLN A 110 17.93 1.12 7.77
CA GLN A 110 19.33 0.93 7.35
C GLN A 110 19.48 0.21 6.02
N LEU A 111 18.45 -0.52 5.62
CA LEU A 111 18.41 -1.31 4.39
C LEU A 111 17.14 -1.05 3.61
N ILE A 112 17.25 -1.17 2.28
CA ILE A 112 16.11 -1.16 1.38
C ILE A 112 16.18 -2.37 0.46
N ALA A 113 15.07 -3.06 0.32
CA ALA A 113 14.90 -4.18 -0.61
C ALA A 113 14.19 -3.71 -1.88
N THR A 114 14.62 -4.22 -3.03
CA THR A 114 13.96 -4.01 -4.33
C THR A 114 13.67 -5.35 -4.98
N GLY A 115 12.42 -5.55 -5.39
CA GLY A 115 11.97 -6.68 -6.20
C GLY A 115 11.70 -6.23 -7.63
N SER A 116 12.23 -6.97 -8.60
CA SER A 116 12.19 -6.59 -10.00
C SER A 116 11.52 -7.62 -10.91
N ALA A 117 11.03 -7.15 -12.05
CA ALA A 117 10.43 -7.98 -13.10
C ALA A 117 11.42 -9.01 -13.68
N ASP A 118 12.71 -8.75 -13.62
CA ASP A 118 13.78 -9.65 -14.07
C ASP A 118 14.13 -10.75 -13.07
N ARG A 119 13.33 -10.94 -12.02
CA ARG A 119 13.51 -11.96 -10.96
C ARG A 119 14.63 -11.65 -9.98
N THR A 120 15.22 -10.46 -10.03
CA THR A 120 16.26 -10.06 -9.08
C THR A 120 15.62 -9.46 -7.83
N LEU A 121 16.10 -9.93 -6.68
CA LEU A 121 15.84 -9.37 -5.37
C LEU A 121 17.14 -8.78 -4.85
N ARG A 122 17.18 -7.48 -4.63
CA ARG A 122 18.41 -6.80 -4.26
C ARG A 122 18.22 -5.99 -2.99
N ILE A 123 19.23 -6.06 -2.11
CA ILE A 123 19.29 -5.29 -0.88
C ILE A 123 20.34 -4.21 -1.04
N TRP A 124 19.96 -3.00 -0.73
CA TRP A 124 20.80 -1.80 -0.81
C TRP A 124 21.02 -1.22 0.57
N ASN A 125 22.20 -0.65 0.75
CA ASN A 125 22.50 0.19 1.91
C ASN A 125 22.51 1.65 1.45
N PRO A 126 21.61 2.50 1.95
CA PRO A 126 21.51 3.90 1.54
C PRO A 126 22.75 4.72 1.87
N ASP A 127 23.49 4.36 2.94
CA ASP A 127 24.74 5.03 3.31
C ASP A 127 25.92 4.66 2.39
N ARG A 128 25.77 3.62 1.56
CA ARG A 128 26.77 3.10 0.63
C ARG A 128 26.20 2.92 -0.77
N PRO A 129 26.03 4.01 -1.54
CA PRO A 129 25.31 4.00 -2.80
C PRO A 129 25.98 3.21 -3.93
N ASN A 130 27.20 2.75 -3.74
CA ASN A 130 27.87 1.96 -4.76
C ASN A 130 27.29 0.56 -4.83
N PHE A 131 26.92 0.13 -6.05
CA PHE A 131 26.44 -1.22 -6.35
C PHE A 131 27.24 -2.35 -5.73
N ARG A 132 28.56 -2.20 -5.57
CA ARG A 132 29.43 -3.22 -4.95
C ARG A 132 29.04 -3.57 -3.53
N TYR A 133 28.32 -2.69 -2.83
CA TYR A 133 27.84 -2.92 -1.48
C TYR A 133 26.39 -3.43 -1.42
N SER A 134 25.76 -3.64 -2.57
CA SER A 134 24.45 -4.27 -2.62
C SER A 134 24.57 -5.79 -2.53
N THR A 135 23.50 -6.44 -2.11
CA THR A 135 23.41 -7.89 -2.04
C THR A 135 22.31 -8.37 -2.98
N ASP A 136 22.64 -9.32 -3.83
CA ASP A 136 21.71 -10.01 -4.74
C ASP A 136 21.25 -11.32 -4.10
N LEU A 137 19.93 -11.48 -3.93
CA LEU A 137 19.28 -12.67 -3.40
C LEU A 137 18.59 -13.41 -4.54
N ARG A 138 19.14 -14.57 -4.92
CA ARG A 138 18.66 -15.33 -6.07
C ARG A 138 17.82 -16.52 -5.66
N GLY A 139 16.82 -16.82 -6.45
CA GLY A 139 16.01 -18.03 -6.24
C GLY A 139 14.68 -18.01 -6.98
N HIS A 140 14.00 -16.87 -7.09
CA HIS A 140 12.76 -16.78 -7.85
C HIS A 140 12.97 -17.05 -9.33
N THR A 141 12.01 -17.74 -9.94
CA THR A 141 12.00 -18.09 -11.38
C THR A 141 11.02 -17.24 -12.19
N GLY A 142 10.15 -16.48 -11.51
CA GLY A 142 9.24 -15.48 -12.07
C GLY A 142 9.52 -14.07 -11.56
N ALA A 143 8.82 -13.07 -12.11
CA ALA A 143 8.91 -11.70 -11.67
C ALA A 143 8.58 -11.57 -10.18
N ILE A 144 9.32 -10.73 -9.47
CA ILE A 144 9.07 -10.43 -8.05
C ILE A 144 8.07 -9.28 -8.00
N GLU A 145 6.88 -9.56 -7.47
CA GLU A 145 5.77 -8.61 -7.46
C GLU A 145 5.75 -7.75 -6.19
N LYS A 146 6.07 -8.35 -5.03
CA LYS A 146 6.09 -7.63 -3.75
C LYS A 146 7.25 -8.10 -2.89
N VAL A 147 7.83 -7.15 -2.15
CA VAL A 147 8.85 -7.40 -1.12
C VAL A 147 8.47 -6.63 0.14
N LEU A 148 8.64 -7.26 1.31
CA LEU A 148 8.37 -6.64 2.60
C LEU A 148 9.32 -7.17 3.64
N PHE A 149 9.90 -6.29 4.46
CA PHE A 149 10.60 -6.71 5.66
C PHE A 149 9.63 -7.08 6.77
N SER A 150 10.05 -8.01 7.62
CA SER A 150 9.32 -8.31 8.86
C SER A 150 9.25 -7.04 9.75
N PRO A 151 8.08 -6.71 10.33
CA PRO A 151 7.97 -5.53 11.18
C PRO A 151 8.73 -5.67 12.51
N VAL A 152 9.04 -6.90 12.92
CA VAL A 152 9.67 -7.22 14.20
C VAL A 152 11.12 -7.69 14.09
N ARG A 153 11.58 -8.02 12.87
CA ARG A 153 12.96 -8.50 12.62
C ARG A 153 13.58 -7.77 11.43
N ASP A 154 14.58 -6.98 11.70
CA ASP A 154 15.25 -6.10 10.74
C ASP A 154 16.00 -6.81 9.59
N ALA A 155 16.33 -8.09 9.77
CA ALA A 155 17.04 -8.91 8.78
C ALA A 155 16.15 -9.93 8.06
N GLU A 156 14.89 -10.06 8.45
CA GLU A 156 13.94 -10.98 7.84
C GLU A 156 13.16 -10.28 6.74
N LEU A 157 13.20 -10.84 5.53
CA LEU A 157 12.55 -10.31 4.35
C LEU A 157 11.66 -11.38 3.73
N ALA A 158 10.46 -11.00 3.31
CA ALA A 158 9.58 -11.83 2.50
C ALA A 158 9.49 -11.28 1.08
N SER A 159 9.37 -12.16 0.11
CA SER A 159 9.11 -11.84 -1.30
C SER A 159 8.06 -12.76 -1.89
N CYS A 160 7.13 -12.23 -2.67
CA CYS A 160 6.22 -13.02 -3.48
C CYS A 160 6.48 -12.80 -4.97
N SER A 161 6.19 -13.82 -5.77
CA SER A 161 6.55 -13.85 -7.18
C SER A 161 5.46 -14.47 -8.04
N ALA A 162 5.47 -14.10 -9.32
CA ALA A 162 4.69 -14.74 -10.35
C ALA A 162 5.06 -16.23 -10.58
N ASP A 163 6.15 -16.73 -9.94
CA ASP A 163 6.48 -18.16 -9.95
C ASP A 163 5.62 -19.00 -9.00
N GLY A 164 4.63 -18.40 -8.36
CA GLY A 164 3.70 -19.07 -7.45
C GLY A 164 4.29 -19.35 -6.07
N THR A 165 5.43 -18.74 -5.72
CA THR A 165 6.07 -18.97 -4.43
C THR A 165 6.20 -17.69 -3.60
N VAL A 166 6.12 -17.87 -2.30
CA VAL A 166 6.55 -16.89 -1.29
C VAL A 166 7.84 -17.40 -0.67
N ARG A 167 8.84 -16.55 -0.61
CA ARG A 167 10.14 -16.87 -0.02
C ARG A 167 10.48 -15.96 1.12
N PHE A 168 11.06 -16.55 2.16
CA PHE A 168 11.57 -15.85 3.32
C PHE A 168 13.10 -15.90 3.30
N TRP A 169 13.71 -14.78 3.55
CA TRP A 169 15.14 -14.58 3.44
C TRP A 169 15.72 -14.04 4.73
N ASP A 170 16.86 -14.53 5.11
CA ASP A 170 17.72 -13.85 6.08
C ASP A 170 18.77 -13.02 5.30
N VAL A 171 18.65 -11.70 5.42
CA VAL A 171 19.53 -10.76 4.70
C VAL A 171 20.96 -10.81 5.21
N ARG A 172 21.19 -11.21 6.47
CA ARG A 172 22.54 -11.31 7.07
C ARG A 172 23.30 -12.49 6.50
N SER A 173 22.66 -13.66 6.47
CA SER A 173 23.25 -14.88 5.88
C SER A 173 23.13 -14.91 4.36
N LYS A 174 22.30 -14.03 3.76
CA LYS A 174 22.02 -13.97 2.32
C LYS A 174 21.39 -15.26 1.77
N THR A 175 20.63 -15.97 2.61
CA THR A 175 20.04 -17.25 2.28
C THR A 175 18.51 -17.19 2.28
N CYS A 176 17.90 -18.03 1.43
CA CYS A 176 16.48 -18.33 1.53
C CYS A 176 16.27 -19.33 2.67
N VAL A 177 15.58 -18.88 3.73
CA VAL A 177 15.35 -19.72 4.93
C VAL A 177 14.09 -20.57 4.81
N SER A 178 13.12 -20.14 4.00
CA SER A 178 11.89 -20.89 3.72
C SER A 178 11.32 -20.52 2.36
N ARG A 179 10.66 -21.52 1.74
CA ARG A 179 9.90 -21.38 0.52
C ARG A 179 8.54 -22.01 0.71
N LEU A 180 7.48 -21.26 0.43
CA LEU A 180 6.12 -21.76 0.39
C LEU A 180 5.58 -21.69 -1.03
N ASP A 181 4.98 -22.77 -1.50
CA ASP A 181 4.23 -22.81 -2.76
C ASP A 181 2.78 -22.41 -2.44
N VAL A 182 2.29 -21.35 -3.09
CA VAL A 182 0.93 -20.83 -2.88
C VAL A 182 -0.01 -21.23 -4.03
N GLY A 183 0.48 -22.00 -4.99
CA GLY A 183 -0.35 -22.57 -6.05
C GLY A 183 -0.93 -21.55 -7.02
N GLY A 184 -0.16 -20.58 -7.47
CA GLY A 184 -0.57 -19.56 -8.44
C GLY A 184 0.18 -18.23 -8.26
N GLU A 185 0.06 -17.33 -9.23
CA GLU A 185 0.79 -16.06 -9.22
C GLU A 185 0.42 -15.19 -8.02
N ALA A 186 1.36 -15.00 -7.10
CA ALA A 186 1.24 -14.12 -5.96
C ALA A 186 1.71 -12.71 -6.34
N PHE A 187 0.91 -11.67 -6.01
CA PHE A 187 1.23 -10.30 -6.43
C PHE A 187 1.13 -9.27 -5.31
N THR A 188 0.44 -9.56 -4.22
CA THR A 188 0.37 -8.69 -3.05
C THR A 188 0.59 -9.47 -1.77
N MET A 189 1.14 -8.82 -0.76
CA MET A 189 1.28 -9.38 0.57
C MET A 189 1.37 -8.27 1.61
N SER A 190 0.98 -8.61 2.84
CA SER A 190 1.04 -7.72 4.00
C SER A 190 1.34 -8.50 5.27
N TRP A 191 2.10 -7.87 6.19
CA TRP A 191 2.41 -8.39 7.51
C TRP A 191 1.44 -7.83 8.55
N SER A 192 1.07 -8.66 9.53
CA SER A 192 0.51 -8.17 10.79
C SER A 192 1.56 -7.40 11.59
N ALA A 193 1.14 -6.45 12.42
CA ALA A 193 2.06 -5.58 13.17
C ALA A 193 2.99 -6.36 14.13
N ASP A 194 2.51 -7.47 14.68
CA ASP A 194 3.27 -8.36 15.57
C ASP A 194 4.18 -9.35 14.83
N GLY A 195 4.12 -9.37 13.50
CA GLY A 195 4.88 -10.29 12.68
C GLY A 195 4.48 -11.76 12.78
N SER A 196 3.40 -12.09 13.49
CA SER A 196 2.96 -13.49 13.66
C SER A 196 2.21 -14.02 12.44
N THR A 197 1.73 -13.12 11.59
CA THR A 197 0.89 -13.44 10.44
C THR A 197 1.28 -12.63 9.23
N MET A 198 1.15 -13.25 8.06
CA MET A 198 1.20 -12.58 6.76
C MET A 198 0.00 -13.02 5.94
N VAL A 199 -0.56 -12.14 5.13
CA VAL A 199 -1.54 -12.50 4.11
C VAL A 199 -0.96 -12.24 2.73
N VAL A 200 -1.14 -13.20 1.85
CA VAL A 200 -0.69 -13.16 0.44
C VAL A 200 -1.92 -13.19 -0.45
N GLY A 201 -1.99 -12.26 -1.39
CA GLY A 201 -3.04 -12.25 -2.42
C GLY A 201 -2.51 -12.78 -3.75
N LYS A 202 -3.32 -13.63 -4.40
CA LYS A 202 -3.06 -14.19 -5.71
C LYS A 202 -3.90 -13.53 -6.79
N LYS A 203 -3.46 -13.66 -8.04
CA LYS A 203 -4.19 -13.13 -9.20
C LYS A 203 -5.55 -13.79 -9.47
N ASP A 204 -5.79 -14.96 -8.87
CA ASP A 204 -7.09 -15.65 -8.91
C ASP A 204 -8.05 -15.20 -7.79
N ASP A 205 -7.75 -14.04 -7.20
CA ASP A 205 -8.53 -13.42 -6.11
C ASP A 205 -8.61 -14.27 -4.84
N THR A 206 -7.61 -15.12 -4.61
CA THR A 206 -7.50 -15.92 -3.39
C THR A 206 -6.54 -15.26 -2.40
N LEU A 207 -6.96 -15.10 -1.15
CA LEU A 207 -6.12 -14.68 -0.04
C LEU A 207 -5.62 -15.91 0.71
N ILE A 208 -4.31 -15.99 0.95
CA ILE A 208 -3.68 -17.09 1.68
C ILE A 208 -3.01 -16.51 2.93
N PRO A 209 -3.53 -16.82 4.12
CA PRO A 209 -2.85 -16.48 5.36
C PRO A 209 -1.65 -17.40 5.58
N ILE A 210 -0.57 -16.85 6.11
CA ILE A 210 0.64 -17.56 6.50
C ILE A 210 0.89 -17.29 7.97
N SER A 211 0.88 -18.34 8.77
CA SER A 211 1.26 -18.27 10.19
C SER A 211 2.78 -18.30 10.33
N VAL A 212 3.32 -17.38 11.08
CA VAL A 212 4.76 -17.26 11.36
C VAL A 212 4.99 -17.48 12.85
N LYS A 213 5.69 -18.56 13.18
CA LYS A 213 6.01 -18.91 14.57
C LYS A 213 7.50 -18.73 14.80
N TYR A 214 7.82 -17.76 15.62
CA TYR A 214 9.20 -17.52 16.07
C TYR A 214 9.55 -18.51 17.19
N PRO A 215 10.84 -18.95 17.26
CA PRO A 215 11.29 -19.78 18.35
C PRO A 215 11.09 -19.05 19.67
N SER A 216 10.43 -19.69 20.64
CA SER A 216 10.33 -19.18 21.99
C SER A 216 11.76 -19.06 22.56
N ALA A 217 12.06 -17.92 23.20
CA ALA A 217 13.29 -17.80 23.97
C ALA A 217 13.35 -18.96 24.98
N PRO A 218 14.51 -19.61 25.19
CA PRO A 218 14.62 -20.67 26.18
C PRO A 218 14.17 -20.08 27.52
N THR A 219 13.06 -20.59 28.04
CA THR A 219 12.60 -20.24 29.39
C THR A 219 13.67 -20.74 30.34
N THR A 220 14.50 -19.84 30.83
CA THR A 220 15.34 -20.13 31.99
C THR A 220 14.41 -20.27 33.19
N HIS A 221 14.10 -21.49 33.55
CA HIS A 221 13.44 -21.76 34.84
C HIS A 221 14.35 -21.19 35.94
N PRO A 222 13.79 -20.49 36.95
CA PRO A 222 14.57 -19.91 38.04
C PRO A 222 15.30 -20.98 38.89
N ASP A 223 15.01 -22.25 38.68
CA ASP A 223 15.55 -23.38 39.51
C ASP A 223 16.76 -24.10 38.91
N GLY A 224 17.47 -23.50 37.91
CA GLY A 224 18.79 -23.98 37.53
C GLY A 224 18.92 -25.45 37.06
N ILE A 225 17.81 -26.18 36.89
CA ILE A 225 17.81 -27.59 36.48
C ILE A 225 17.90 -27.63 34.94
N LYS A 226 19.09 -27.96 34.45
CA LYS A 226 19.29 -28.34 33.05
C LYS A 226 18.39 -29.54 32.75
N ALA A 227 17.36 -29.35 31.90
CA ALA A 227 16.60 -30.45 31.36
C ALA A 227 17.55 -31.38 30.58
N LEU A 228 17.88 -32.50 31.18
CA LEU A 228 18.65 -33.58 30.56
C LEU A 228 17.71 -34.34 29.60
N ASN A 229 18.16 -34.38 28.33
CA ASN A 229 17.77 -35.37 27.32
C ASN A 229 16.32 -35.38 26.80
N LEU A 230 15.98 -34.40 25.97
CA LEU A 230 15.08 -34.61 24.84
C LEU A 230 15.91 -34.66 23.54
N PRO A 231 15.55 -35.52 22.55
CA PRO A 231 16.30 -35.63 21.31
C PRO A 231 16.32 -34.29 20.59
N SER A 232 17.49 -33.87 20.23
CA SER A 232 17.88 -32.67 19.51
C SER A 232 16.92 -32.29 18.37
N SER A 233 15.92 -31.46 18.66
CA SER A 233 15.44 -30.49 17.70
C SER A 233 16.41 -29.29 17.78
N THR A 234 17.05 -28.96 16.68
CA THR A 234 17.85 -27.74 16.51
C THR A 234 17.13 -26.56 17.17
N PRO A 235 17.84 -25.69 17.96
CA PRO A 235 17.19 -24.58 18.62
C PRO A 235 16.48 -23.72 17.60
N GLY A 236 15.18 -23.77 17.65
CA GLY A 236 14.11 -23.01 17.08
C GLY A 236 14.39 -22.19 15.81
N ALA A 237 14.32 -22.83 14.64
CA ALA A 237 14.14 -22.08 13.41
C ALA A 237 12.72 -21.49 13.35
N THR A 238 12.56 -20.26 12.82
CA THR A 238 11.24 -19.70 12.49
C THR A 238 10.50 -20.63 11.55
N THR A 239 9.24 -20.94 11.84
CA THR A 239 8.42 -21.79 11.00
C THR A 239 7.34 -20.96 10.31
N TYR A 240 7.16 -21.19 9.02
CA TYR A 240 6.17 -20.53 8.19
C TYR A 240 5.21 -21.58 7.67
N THR A 241 3.92 -21.38 7.90
CA THR A 241 2.88 -22.36 7.52
C THR A 241 1.77 -21.65 6.78
N ALA A 242 1.52 -22.02 5.54
CA ALA A 242 0.34 -21.55 4.81
C ALA A 242 -0.91 -22.20 5.44
N LEU A 243 -1.92 -21.39 5.66
CA LEU A 243 -3.23 -21.81 6.16
C LEU A 243 -4.21 -21.96 4.99
N ASP A 244 -5.47 -22.26 5.30
CA ASP A 244 -6.49 -22.49 4.29
C ASP A 244 -6.72 -21.25 3.42
N PRO A 245 -6.84 -21.44 2.09
CA PRO A 245 -7.05 -20.33 1.16
C PRO A 245 -8.49 -19.79 1.26
N HIS A 246 -8.63 -18.48 1.18
CA HIS A 246 -9.91 -17.75 1.22
C HIS A 246 -10.19 -17.10 -0.14
N PRO A 247 -10.98 -17.72 -1.05
CA PRO A 247 -11.33 -17.11 -2.32
C PRO A 247 -12.25 -15.92 -2.12
N GLN A 248 -11.98 -14.84 -2.83
CA GLN A 248 -12.77 -13.62 -2.81
C GLN A 248 -13.74 -13.60 -4.00
N SER A 249 -14.91 -13.01 -3.80
CA SER A 249 -15.94 -12.90 -4.85
C SER A 249 -15.68 -11.79 -5.86
N VAL A 250 -14.72 -10.91 -5.59
CA VAL A 250 -14.37 -9.75 -6.41
C VAL A 250 -12.87 -9.61 -6.51
N GLN A 251 -12.40 -9.00 -7.58
CA GLN A 251 -10.99 -8.75 -7.80
C GLN A 251 -10.37 -8.01 -6.62
N THR A 252 -9.31 -8.57 -6.05
CA THR A 252 -8.50 -7.98 -4.99
C THR A 252 -7.21 -7.42 -5.56
N ASN A 253 -6.79 -6.22 -5.15
CA ASN A 253 -5.61 -5.56 -5.71
C ASN A 253 -4.48 -5.37 -4.69
N ALA A 254 -4.79 -4.91 -3.49
CA ALA A 254 -3.79 -4.71 -2.44
C ALA A 254 -4.37 -5.03 -1.07
N THR A 255 -3.50 -5.41 -0.16
CA THR A 255 -3.84 -5.72 1.22
C THR A 255 -2.94 -4.95 2.18
N THR A 256 -3.46 -4.60 3.35
CA THR A 256 -2.66 -4.06 4.47
C THR A 256 -3.28 -4.42 5.81
N PHE A 257 -2.43 -4.67 6.79
CA PHE A 257 -2.85 -4.78 8.19
C PHE A 257 -2.70 -3.44 8.91
N PRO A 258 -3.48 -3.20 9.97
CA PRO A 258 -3.25 -2.07 10.85
C PRO A 258 -1.93 -2.22 11.62
N TRP A 259 -1.33 -1.10 12.01
CA TRP A 259 -0.11 -1.07 12.81
C TRP A 259 -0.37 -1.35 14.30
N CYS A 260 -1.64 -1.44 14.73
CA CYS A 260 -1.97 -1.74 16.11
C CYS A 260 -1.75 -3.23 16.41
N MET A 261 -1.10 -3.48 17.54
CA MET A 261 -1.01 -4.82 18.09
C MET A 261 -2.38 -5.23 18.65
N PRO A 262 -2.77 -6.51 18.52
CA PRO A 262 -3.91 -7.03 19.26
C PRO A 262 -3.71 -6.79 20.75
N THR A 263 -4.72 -6.26 21.41
CA THR A 263 -4.72 -6.10 22.88
C THR A 263 -5.60 -7.18 23.52
N PRO A 264 -5.42 -7.51 24.80
CA PRO A 264 -6.31 -8.43 25.48
C PRO A 264 -7.79 -8.00 25.47
N GLU A 265 -8.04 -6.70 25.34
CA GLU A 265 -9.39 -6.12 25.27
C GLU A 265 -9.96 -6.17 23.85
N HIS A 266 -9.09 -6.14 22.83
CA HIS A 266 -9.43 -6.21 21.41
C HIS A 266 -8.48 -7.20 20.71
N PRO A 267 -8.72 -8.51 20.87
CA PRO A 267 -7.87 -9.56 20.29
C PRO A 267 -8.05 -9.68 18.77
N GLU A 268 -9.09 -9.09 18.23
CA GLU A 268 -9.45 -9.18 16.83
C GLU A 268 -8.49 -8.37 15.97
N GLN A 269 -7.93 -9.02 14.98
CA GLN A 269 -7.13 -8.34 13.96
C GLN A 269 -8.02 -8.07 12.76
N HIS A 270 -7.82 -6.92 12.13
CA HIS A 270 -8.51 -6.58 10.90
C HIS A 270 -7.52 -6.53 9.74
N ILE A 271 -7.99 -6.85 8.55
CA ILE A 271 -7.25 -6.67 7.31
C ILE A 271 -8.04 -5.80 6.35
N PHE A 272 -7.36 -4.88 5.69
CA PHE A 272 -7.93 -4.02 4.67
C PHE A 272 -7.59 -4.56 3.29
N VAL A 273 -8.59 -4.72 2.45
CA VAL A 273 -8.46 -5.30 1.11
C VAL A 273 -9.10 -4.37 0.09
N THR A 274 -8.31 -3.91 -0.87
CA THR A 274 -8.82 -3.09 -2.00
C THR A 274 -9.38 -3.97 -3.09
N THR A 275 -10.41 -3.49 -3.78
CA THR A 275 -11.09 -4.23 -4.83
C THR A 275 -11.08 -3.53 -6.18
N GLY A 276 -11.26 -4.31 -7.25
CA GLY A 276 -11.43 -3.79 -8.61
C GLY A 276 -12.70 -2.97 -8.82
N GLU A 277 -13.65 -3.04 -7.88
CA GLU A 277 -14.91 -2.28 -7.91
C GLU A 277 -14.83 -0.90 -7.21
N GLY A 278 -13.65 -0.44 -6.84
CA GLY A 278 -13.49 0.85 -6.15
C GLY A 278 -13.81 0.82 -4.66
N LYS A 279 -13.88 -0.34 -4.06
CA LYS A 279 -14.21 -0.52 -2.64
C LYS A 279 -13.00 -0.96 -1.84
N VAL A 280 -13.01 -0.64 -0.55
CA VAL A 280 -12.11 -1.22 0.45
C VAL A 280 -12.95 -2.03 1.42
N LYS A 281 -12.67 -3.32 1.52
CA LYS A 281 -13.26 -4.21 2.51
C LYS A 281 -12.41 -4.21 3.76
N ILE A 282 -13.03 -3.98 4.90
CA ILE A 282 -12.45 -4.19 6.23
C ILE A 282 -12.94 -5.55 6.68
N MET A 283 -12.03 -6.49 6.86
CA MET A 283 -12.35 -7.88 7.16
C MET A 283 -11.72 -8.26 8.50
N GLU A 284 -12.42 -9.06 9.26
CA GLU A 284 -11.91 -9.66 10.49
C GLU A 284 -10.92 -10.79 10.16
N TYR A 285 -9.81 -10.85 10.86
CA TYR A 285 -8.84 -11.93 10.74
C TYR A 285 -8.93 -12.83 11.99
N PRO A 286 -8.95 -14.15 11.89
CA PRO A 286 -8.65 -14.97 10.71
C PRO A 286 -9.86 -15.41 9.86
N SER A 287 -11.09 -15.01 10.19
CA SER A 287 -12.31 -15.49 9.52
C SER A 287 -12.47 -14.96 8.08
N PHE A 288 -11.90 -13.77 7.79
CA PHE A 288 -12.10 -13.00 6.56
C PHE A 288 -13.56 -12.58 6.31
N ASP A 289 -14.35 -12.51 7.38
CA ASP A 289 -15.69 -11.95 7.31
C ASP A 289 -15.63 -10.43 7.13
N VAL A 290 -16.47 -9.91 6.23
CA VAL A 290 -16.51 -8.47 5.96
C VAL A 290 -17.25 -7.76 7.07
N VAL A 291 -16.53 -6.96 7.86
CA VAL A 291 -17.09 -6.12 8.94
C VAL A 291 -17.63 -4.82 8.37
N HIS A 292 -16.89 -4.20 7.46
CA HIS A 292 -17.28 -2.92 6.86
C HIS A 292 -16.76 -2.78 5.44
N THR A 293 -17.42 -1.91 4.64
CA THR A 293 -17.02 -1.64 3.25
C THR A 293 -17.03 -0.14 3.00
N LEU A 294 -15.89 0.39 2.57
CA LEU A 294 -15.74 1.78 2.15
C LEU A 294 -15.94 1.87 0.63
N ASN A 295 -16.78 2.77 0.16
CA ASN A 295 -16.87 3.14 -1.26
C ASN A 295 -15.82 4.22 -1.54
N ALA A 296 -14.58 3.82 -1.84
CA ALA A 296 -13.44 4.72 -1.85
C ALA A 296 -13.31 5.46 -3.19
N HIS A 297 -13.51 4.78 -4.30
CA HIS A 297 -13.35 5.33 -5.65
C HIS A 297 -14.47 4.86 -6.57
N THR A 298 -14.66 5.56 -7.68
CA THR A 298 -15.60 5.15 -8.76
C THR A 298 -14.99 4.12 -9.70
N SER A 299 -13.68 3.91 -9.61
CA SER A 299 -12.88 2.97 -10.39
C SER A 299 -12.06 2.07 -9.45
N ALA A 300 -11.27 1.14 -10.01
CA ALA A 300 -10.50 0.19 -9.21
C ALA A 300 -9.60 0.86 -8.16
N CYS A 301 -9.65 0.39 -6.92
CA CYS A 301 -8.67 0.72 -5.89
C CYS A 301 -7.42 -0.14 -6.08
N LEU A 302 -6.27 0.48 -6.35
CA LEU A 302 -5.04 -0.22 -6.73
C LEU A 302 -4.02 -0.33 -5.60
N SER A 303 -4.02 0.63 -4.69
CA SER A 303 -3.05 0.70 -3.60
C SER A 303 -3.69 1.15 -2.30
N ILE A 304 -3.08 0.77 -1.19
CA ILE A 304 -3.57 1.09 0.14
C ILE A 304 -2.40 1.20 1.11
N ALA A 305 -2.44 2.18 1.98
CA ALA A 305 -1.47 2.35 3.06
C ALA A 305 -2.10 3.02 4.27
N LEU A 306 -1.86 2.47 5.44
CA LEU A 306 -2.26 3.09 6.70
C LEU A 306 -1.15 4.02 7.19
N ALA A 307 -1.53 5.22 7.64
CA ALA A 307 -0.59 6.15 8.25
C ALA A 307 0.06 5.54 9.50
N PRO A 308 1.37 5.76 9.75
CA PRO A 308 2.03 5.25 10.96
C PRO A 308 1.42 5.74 12.27
N THR A 309 0.72 6.86 12.23
CA THR A 309 -0.06 7.38 13.38
C THR A 309 -1.37 6.64 13.62
N GLY A 310 -1.77 5.76 12.69
CA GLY A 310 -3.06 5.08 12.73
C GLY A 310 -4.26 5.95 12.35
N ARG A 311 -4.10 7.26 12.16
CA ARG A 311 -5.22 8.20 11.98
C ARG A 311 -5.88 8.14 10.62
N TYR A 312 -5.11 7.96 9.56
CA TYR A 312 -5.63 7.98 8.19
C TYR A 312 -5.28 6.71 7.42
N LEU A 313 -6.24 6.23 6.66
CA LEU A 313 -6.06 5.23 5.64
C LEU A 313 -6.03 5.93 4.27
N ALA A 314 -4.96 5.78 3.51
CA ALA A 314 -4.85 6.29 2.15
C ALA A 314 -5.13 5.18 1.15
N VAL A 315 -5.98 5.46 0.18
CA VAL A 315 -6.34 4.53 -0.91
C VAL A 315 -6.07 5.22 -2.24
N GLY A 316 -5.29 4.58 -3.09
CA GLY A 316 -5.02 5.06 -4.45
C GLY A 316 -5.88 4.35 -5.48
N GLY A 317 -6.53 5.12 -6.34
CA GLY A 317 -7.44 4.65 -7.37
C GLY A 317 -6.88 4.71 -8.79
N SER A 318 -7.52 4.04 -9.72
CA SER A 318 -7.23 4.16 -11.14
C SER A 318 -7.84 5.43 -11.77
N ASP A 319 -8.57 6.22 -10.98
CA ASP A 319 -9.11 7.54 -11.32
C ASP A 319 -8.13 8.70 -11.06
N ALA A 320 -6.86 8.40 -10.84
CA ALA A 320 -5.80 9.36 -10.51
C ALA A 320 -5.97 10.08 -9.17
N LEU A 321 -6.78 9.54 -8.28
CA LEU A 321 -7.09 10.13 -6.98
C LEU A 321 -6.49 9.30 -5.85
N ILE A 322 -6.19 9.98 -4.73
CA ILE A 322 -5.91 9.36 -3.44
C ILE A 322 -6.98 9.81 -2.47
N SER A 323 -7.76 8.89 -1.92
CA SER A 323 -8.72 9.19 -0.87
C SER A 323 -8.12 8.95 0.51
N LEU A 324 -8.33 9.90 1.45
CA LEU A 324 -7.88 9.81 2.84
C LEU A 324 -9.09 9.60 3.76
N TRP A 325 -9.09 8.48 4.43
CA TRP A 325 -10.16 8.04 5.31
C TRP A 325 -9.72 8.14 6.76
N ASP A 326 -10.51 8.82 7.58
CA ASP A 326 -10.27 8.87 9.03
C ASP A 326 -10.66 7.51 9.64
N THR A 327 -9.75 6.91 10.39
CA THR A 327 -9.96 5.56 10.94
C THR A 327 -10.84 5.54 12.19
N THR A 328 -11.22 6.70 12.71
CA THR A 328 -12.10 6.79 13.88
C THR A 328 -13.57 6.66 13.53
N ASP A 329 -13.97 7.20 12.39
CA ASP A 329 -15.38 7.21 11.94
C ASP A 329 -15.58 6.69 10.51
N TRP A 330 -14.50 6.32 9.84
CA TRP A 330 -14.47 5.83 8.46
C TRP A 330 -15.08 6.78 7.44
N ILE A 331 -14.92 8.09 7.70
CA ILE A 331 -15.35 9.13 6.76
C ILE A 331 -14.18 9.58 5.90
N CYS A 332 -14.42 9.72 4.59
CA CYS A 332 -13.44 10.31 3.68
C CYS A 332 -13.26 11.80 4.01
N ARG A 333 -12.09 12.16 4.54
CA ARG A 333 -11.77 13.55 4.89
C ARG A 333 -11.24 14.35 3.72
N ARG A 334 -10.52 13.70 2.82
CA ARG A 334 -9.86 14.36 1.68
C ARG A 334 -9.82 13.46 0.46
N THR A 335 -9.88 14.07 -0.68
CA THR A 335 -9.53 13.48 -1.96
C THR A 335 -8.43 14.33 -2.57
N LEU A 336 -7.26 13.72 -2.80
CA LEU A 336 -6.09 14.37 -3.37
C LEU A 336 -6.05 14.03 -4.85
N SER A 337 -5.99 15.03 -5.69
CA SER A 337 -5.84 14.85 -7.14
C SER A 337 -4.41 15.12 -7.54
N SER A 338 -3.80 14.18 -8.24
CA SER A 338 -2.49 14.40 -8.86
C SER A 338 -2.66 15.13 -10.19
N GLU A 339 -1.87 16.19 -10.40
CA GLU A 339 -1.79 16.87 -11.69
C GLU A 339 -1.18 15.94 -12.78
N ASN A 340 -0.55 14.86 -12.37
CA ASN A 340 0.08 13.87 -13.25
C ASN A 340 -0.93 12.98 -14.00
N GLY A 341 -2.14 12.85 -13.49
CA GLY A 341 -3.29 12.30 -14.22
C GLY A 341 -3.24 10.81 -14.55
N GLY A 342 -2.60 9.97 -13.75
CA GLY A 342 -2.54 8.53 -13.99
C GLY A 342 -2.92 7.68 -12.78
N ALA A 343 -3.13 6.38 -12.99
CA ALA A 343 -3.54 5.44 -11.96
C ALA A 343 -2.54 5.34 -10.80
N ILE A 344 -3.00 5.49 -9.57
CA ILE A 344 -2.17 5.50 -8.35
C ILE A 344 -1.93 4.06 -7.88
N ARG A 345 -0.84 3.46 -8.33
CA ARG A 345 -0.47 2.07 -8.00
C ARG A 345 0.36 1.90 -6.73
N GLY A 346 0.86 2.98 -6.18
CA GLY A 346 1.60 2.95 -4.92
C GLY A 346 1.28 4.17 -4.07
N VAL A 347 1.02 3.96 -2.80
CA VAL A 347 0.82 5.01 -1.80
C VAL A 347 1.74 4.75 -0.63
N SER A 348 2.38 5.79 -0.11
CA SER A 348 3.25 5.69 1.05
C SER A 348 3.16 6.92 1.94
N TRP A 349 3.30 6.71 3.26
CA TRP A 349 3.25 7.73 4.29
C TRP A 349 4.62 8.07 4.85
N SER A 350 4.85 9.33 5.16
CA SER A 350 5.99 9.72 6.00
C SER A 350 5.85 9.11 7.40
N PHE A 351 6.98 8.93 8.07
CA PHE A 351 7.04 8.28 9.39
C PHE A 351 6.19 8.96 10.47
N ASP A 352 5.90 10.24 10.30
CA ASP A 352 5.07 11.06 11.21
C ASP A 352 3.58 11.09 10.81
N GLY A 353 3.23 10.49 9.65
CA GLY A 353 1.87 10.45 9.13
C GLY A 353 1.32 11.80 8.64
N ARG A 354 2.18 12.79 8.44
CA ARG A 354 1.77 14.13 7.97
C ARG A 354 1.75 14.26 6.46
N PHE A 355 2.61 13.51 5.78
CA PHE A 355 2.79 13.61 4.34
C PHE A 355 2.50 12.27 3.67
N VAL A 356 1.82 12.34 2.54
CA VAL A 356 1.49 11.19 1.71
C VAL A 356 1.99 11.43 0.29
N VAL A 357 2.44 10.38 -0.37
CA VAL A 357 2.87 10.39 -1.76
C VAL A 357 2.16 9.29 -2.53
N GLY A 358 1.79 9.57 -3.77
CA GLY A 358 1.23 8.61 -4.72
C GLY A 358 2.18 8.36 -5.89
N ALA A 359 2.32 7.11 -6.28
CA ALA A 359 3.11 6.69 -7.44
C ALA A 359 2.20 6.28 -8.60
N CYS A 360 2.42 6.90 -9.76
CA CYS A 360 1.76 6.58 -11.01
C CYS A 360 2.77 5.92 -11.96
N ASP A 361 2.45 4.72 -12.47
CA ASP A 361 3.34 3.95 -13.36
C ASP A 361 2.98 4.04 -14.85
N GLU A 362 1.97 4.81 -15.21
CA GLU A 362 1.52 4.94 -16.60
C GLU A 362 2.47 5.79 -17.43
N LEU A 363 2.82 5.25 -18.60
CA LEU A 363 3.49 5.99 -19.66
C LEU A 363 2.51 7.03 -20.21
N GLY A 364 2.85 8.32 -20.08
CA GLY A 364 1.97 9.40 -20.53
C GLY A 364 1.33 10.21 -19.41
N CYS A 365 1.63 9.93 -18.16
CA CYS A 365 1.35 10.87 -17.07
C CYS A 365 1.96 12.21 -17.46
N SER A 366 1.12 13.22 -17.67
CA SER A 366 1.52 14.55 -18.17
C SER A 366 2.35 15.34 -17.17
N GLY A 367 2.55 14.81 -15.97
CA GLY A 367 3.20 15.47 -14.88
C GLY A 367 4.71 15.27 -14.81
N ASN A 368 5.35 16.21 -14.14
CA ASN A 368 6.79 16.34 -14.09
C ASN A 368 7.45 15.65 -12.88
N GLY A 369 6.71 14.81 -12.12
CA GLY A 369 7.32 14.21 -10.93
C GLY A 369 6.35 13.57 -9.94
N LEU A 370 6.88 13.13 -8.80
CA LEU A 370 6.13 12.62 -7.66
C LEU A 370 5.62 13.77 -6.81
N GLU A 371 4.32 13.82 -6.60
CA GLU A 371 3.69 14.83 -5.75
C GLU A 371 3.58 14.36 -4.31
N ILE A 372 3.98 15.23 -3.40
CA ILE A 372 3.86 15.04 -1.96
C ILE A 372 2.77 15.96 -1.44
N PHE A 373 1.79 15.36 -0.77
CA PHE A 373 0.64 16.05 -0.20
C PHE A 373 0.75 16.12 1.31
N HIS A 374 0.24 17.21 1.88
CA HIS A 374 0.03 17.33 3.31
C HIS A 374 -1.35 16.77 3.69
N ALA A 375 -1.39 15.74 4.53
CA ALA A 375 -2.60 14.97 4.80
C ALA A 375 -3.75 15.80 5.41
N GLU A 376 -3.43 16.70 6.36
CA GLU A 376 -4.45 17.49 7.05
C GLU A 376 -5.09 18.56 6.17
N SER A 377 -4.30 19.26 5.34
CA SER A 377 -4.84 20.31 4.47
C SER A 377 -5.24 19.82 3.08
N GLY A 378 -4.68 18.70 2.62
CA GLY A 378 -4.88 18.16 1.27
C GLY A 378 -4.06 18.88 0.19
N ASP A 379 -3.21 19.85 0.58
CA ASP A 379 -2.43 20.61 -0.39
C ASP A 379 -1.25 19.81 -0.93
N SER A 380 -0.97 19.93 -2.23
CA SER A 380 0.30 19.54 -2.83
C SER A 380 1.38 20.51 -2.36
N ILE A 381 2.39 20.01 -1.66
CA ILE A 381 3.42 20.84 -1.03
C ILE A 381 4.75 20.81 -1.74
N TYR A 382 5.04 19.73 -2.45
CA TYR A 382 6.28 19.58 -3.18
C TYR A 382 6.18 18.51 -4.27
N THR A 383 6.77 18.80 -5.43
CA THR A 383 6.88 17.84 -6.53
C THR A 383 8.34 17.47 -6.74
N ILE A 384 8.68 16.20 -6.58
CA ILE A 384 10.02 15.67 -6.86
C ILE A 384 10.13 15.48 -8.37
N PRO A 385 11.02 16.21 -9.07
CA PRO A 385 11.18 16.05 -10.50
C PRO A 385 11.72 14.65 -10.83
N THR A 386 10.97 13.88 -11.61
CA THR A 386 11.45 12.62 -12.17
C THR A 386 12.18 12.90 -13.47
N ALA A 387 13.38 12.34 -13.61
CA ALA A 387 14.18 12.55 -14.82
C ALA A 387 13.52 11.86 -16.02
N GLY A 388 13.11 12.64 -17.02
CA GLY A 388 12.49 12.17 -18.26
C GLY A 388 11.01 12.56 -18.37
N HIS A 389 10.64 13.20 -19.47
CA HIS A 389 9.23 13.40 -19.81
C HIS A 389 8.60 12.01 -20.01
N ASN A 390 7.50 11.74 -19.31
CA ASN A 390 6.74 10.48 -19.34
C ASN A 390 7.34 9.28 -18.60
N ALA A 391 8.26 9.47 -17.65
CA ALA A 391 8.71 8.38 -16.81
C ALA A 391 7.73 8.19 -15.63
N GLY A 392 6.93 7.14 -15.67
CA GLY A 392 6.09 6.72 -14.56
C GLY A 392 6.93 6.28 -13.35
N VAL A 393 6.35 6.30 -12.17
CA VAL A 393 6.95 5.78 -10.95
C VAL A 393 6.29 4.46 -10.58
N SER A 394 7.04 3.37 -10.65
CA SER A 394 6.52 2.02 -10.44
C SER A 394 6.34 1.65 -8.96
N ALA A 395 7.18 2.21 -8.09
CA ALA A 395 7.12 1.94 -6.66
C ALA A 395 7.67 3.10 -5.84
N VAL A 396 7.11 3.30 -4.66
CA VAL A 396 7.47 4.36 -3.73
C VAL A 396 7.41 3.88 -2.28
N ALA A 397 8.35 4.31 -1.44
CA ALA A 397 8.36 4.02 -0.01
C ALA A 397 9.07 5.11 0.79
N TRP A 398 8.39 5.66 1.80
CA TRP A 398 8.99 6.53 2.79
C TRP A 398 9.86 5.75 3.76
N HIS A 399 10.93 6.38 4.22
CA HIS A 399 11.80 5.85 5.26
C HIS A 399 11.07 5.83 6.62
N PRO A 400 11.26 4.78 7.44
CA PRO A 400 10.49 4.59 8.68
C PRO A 400 10.78 5.61 9.80
N SER A 401 11.82 6.44 9.68
CA SER A 401 12.20 7.37 10.76
C SER A 401 12.79 8.71 10.30
N ARG A 402 12.91 8.95 9.00
CA ARG A 402 13.50 10.16 8.41
C ARG A 402 12.65 10.64 7.22
N TYR A 403 12.79 11.92 6.87
CA TYR A 403 12.19 12.43 5.63
C TYR A 403 13.03 12.05 4.40
N TRP A 404 13.16 10.74 4.19
CA TRP A 404 13.77 10.16 3.00
C TRP A 404 12.72 9.39 2.22
N LEU A 405 12.71 9.60 0.93
CA LEU A 405 11.79 8.91 0.03
C LEU A 405 12.58 8.10 -0.99
N ALA A 406 12.30 6.80 -1.03
CA ALA A 406 12.79 5.90 -2.06
C ALA A 406 11.73 5.73 -3.14
N TYR A 407 12.13 5.75 -4.42
CA TYR A 407 11.25 5.50 -5.54
C TYR A 407 12.00 4.88 -6.70
N SER A 408 11.26 4.23 -7.59
CA SER A 408 11.80 3.72 -8.84
C SER A 408 11.01 4.26 -10.01
N THR A 409 11.71 4.65 -11.08
CA THR A 409 11.09 5.09 -12.32
C THR A 409 10.97 3.91 -13.29
N THR A 410 9.88 3.86 -14.04
CA THR A 410 9.81 3.03 -15.24
C THR A 410 10.81 3.58 -16.26
N THR A 411 11.32 2.71 -17.10
CA THR A 411 12.41 3.05 -18.03
C THR A 411 12.13 4.31 -18.83
N ASP A 412 13.09 5.23 -18.85
CA ASP A 412 13.17 6.26 -19.87
C ASP A 412 13.11 5.60 -21.26
N GLY A 413 12.40 6.23 -22.19
CA GLY A 413 12.04 5.69 -23.50
C GLY A 413 13.17 5.06 -24.34
N PRO A 414 12.89 4.57 -25.53
CA PRO A 414 13.85 3.86 -26.36
C PRO A 414 15.08 4.73 -26.65
N GLY A 415 16.24 4.33 -26.11
CA GLY A 415 17.51 5.04 -26.26
C GLY A 415 18.16 5.51 -24.95
N SER A 416 17.46 5.45 -23.82
CA SER A 416 18.05 5.74 -22.51
C SER A 416 18.89 4.56 -22.02
N SER A 417 20.14 4.83 -21.67
CA SER A 417 21.03 3.86 -21.01
C SER A 417 20.69 3.63 -19.54
N ASN A 418 19.71 4.37 -18.99
CA ASN A 418 19.23 4.24 -17.62
C ASN A 418 17.99 3.34 -17.59
N SER A 419 18.21 2.06 -17.41
CA SER A 419 17.19 1.14 -16.92
C SER A 419 16.70 1.62 -15.54
N GLY A 420 15.38 1.67 -15.33
CA GLY A 420 14.75 2.18 -14.13
C GLY A 420 15.43 1.70 -12.84
N GLY A 421 16.17 2.60 -12.22
CA GLY A 421 16.95 2.35 -11.01
C GLY A 421 16.21 2.81 -9.74
N LEU A 422 16.69 2.37 -8.61
CA LEU A 422 16.28 2.90 -7.32
C LEU A 422 16.85 4.32 -7.16
N LYS A 423 16.00 5.26 -6.78
CA LYS A 423 16.37 6.63 -6.42
C LYS A 423 15.96 6.91 -4.98
N ILE A 424 16.81 7.59 -4.23
CA ILE A 424 16.52 8.01 -2.86
C ILE A 424 16.74 9.52 -2.77
N VAL A 425 15.72 10.24 -2.35
CA VAL A 425 15.76 11.68 -2.05
C VAL A 425 15.89 11.83 -0.54
N GLY A 426 16.84 12.61 -0.08
CA GLY A 426 17.07 12.81 1.35
C GLY A 426 18.35 12.13 1.88
N ALA A 427 18.97 11.21 1.13
CA ALA A 427 20.08 10.38 1.61
C ALA A 427 21.46 11.06 1.65
N ALA A 428 21.66 12.23 1.05
CA ALA A 428 23.01 12.81 0.93
C ALA A 428 23.33 13.80 2.05
N GLY A 429 24.04 13.34 3.07
CA GLY A 429 25.04 14.13 3.82
C GLY A 429 24.56 15.27 4.72
N GLY A 430 23.36 15.21 5.24
CA GLY A 430 22.89 16.19 6.22
C GLY A 430 21.97 15.52 7.22
N GLY A 431 22.40 15.39 8.46
CA GLY A 431 21.50 15.00 9.54
C GLY A 431 20.41 16.05 9.68
N LEU A 432 19.19 15.68 9.36
CA LEU A 432 17.93 16.27 9.82
C LEU A 432 17.22 15.22 10.64
#